data_596ec265a9f0738cd8304622b1ab14ed
#
_entry.id   596ec265a9f0738cd8304622b1ab14ed
#
_cell.length_a   1.000
_cell.length_b   1.000
_cell.length_c   1.000
_cell.angle_alpha   90.00
_cell.angle_beta   90.00
_cell.angle_gamma   90.00
#
_symmetry.space_group_name_H-M   'P 1'
#
loop_
_entity.id
_entity.type
_entity.pdbx_description
1 polymer ?
#
loop_
_entity_poly.entity_id
_entity_poly.type
_entity_poly.pdbx_seq_one_letter_code
_entity_poly.pdbx_strand_id
1 'polypeptide(L)'
;KYSHSDYIVMVSDDLILAPNCLQKGYDEIKRRIESGEKIGGGAFYFREYPRHDYYRVITIPKGYVNINHGFYYKPALEDVNWLDEVNYYFYCGDGDITMRLNENGWKTIPLKECYAAHLVHLPVNKKKIPKWNLADMETFNKLYPYKCIGDTIIQTDVNIKVNVSAFWKYALKNVLCGYLLKVYDNYGRK
;
A
#
# COMPACT_ATOMS: atom_id res chain seq x y z
N LYS A 1 -10.55 11.41 -8.16
CA LYS A 1 -11.55 12.44 -8.56
C LYS A 1 -12.35 12.03 -9.81
N TYR A 2 -11.72 11.37 -10.80
CA TYR A 2 -12.34 11.03 -12.08
C TYR A 2 -12.96 9.63 -12.15
N SER A 3 -12.83 8.82 -11.10
CA SER A 3 -13.46 7.50 -11.05
C SER A 3 -14.99 7.61 -10.96
N HIS A 4 -15.69 6.81 -11.77
CA HIS A 4 -17.14 6.65 -11.67
C HIS A 4 -17.55 5.61 -10.63
N SER A 5 -16.59 4.84 -10.08
CA SER A 5 -16.83 3.87 -9.03
C SER A 5 -16.76 4.51 -7.64
N ASP A 6 -17.62 4.07 -6.74
CA ASP A 6 -17.55 4.43 -5.33
C ASP A 6 -16.42 3.70 -4.58
N TYR A 7 -15.78 2.73 -5.21
CA TYR A 7 -14.68 1.95 -4.64
C TYR A 7 -13.43 2.13 -5.46
N ILE A 8 -12.35 2.53 -4.80
CA ILE A 8 -11.05 2.81 -5.42
C ILE A 8 -10.03 1.84 -4.83
N VAL A 9 -9.26 1.19 -5.68
CA VAL A 9 -8.15 0.31 -5.25
C VAL A 9 -6.83 1.07 -5.40
N MET A 10 -6.05 1.07 -4.33
CA MET A 10 -4.67 1.55 -4.35
C MET A 10 -3.72 0.37 -4.16
N VAL A 11 -2.84 0.16 -5.11
CA VAL A 11 -1.82 -0.89 -5.10
C VAL A 11 -0.53 -0.36 -5.73
N SER A 12 0.62 -0.86 -5.26
CA SER A 12 1.89 -0.60 -5.93
C SER A 12 2.08 -1.54 -7.13
N ASP A 13 2.95 -1.18 -8.05
CA ASP A 13 3.24 -1.93 -9.28
C ASP A 13 4.09 -3.20 -9.06
N ASP A 14 4.59 -3.38 -7.84
CA ASP A 14 5.36 -4.54 -7.40
C ASP A 14 4.55 -5.50 -6.49
N LEU A 15 3.22 -5.45 -6.59
CA LEU A 15 2.32 -6.31 -5.82
C LEU A 15 1.78 -7.46 -6.68
N ILE A 16 1.80 -8.68 -6.13
CA ILE A 16 1.07 -9.83 -6.68
C ILE A 16 -0.11 -10.13 -5.77
N LEU A 17 -1.31 -9.95 -6.29
CA LEU A 17 -2.53 -10.24 -5.54
C LEU A 17 -2.82 -11.74 -5.53
N ALA A 18 -3.30 -12.25 -4.41
CA ALA A 18 -3.83 -13.60 -4.31
C ALA A 18 -5.11 -13.75 -5.16
N PRO A 19 -5.45 -14.97 -5.60
CA PRO A 19 -6.70 -15.21 -6.32
C PRO A 19 -7.92 -14.66 -5.57
N ASN A 20 -8.80 -13.99 -6.29
CA ASN A 20 -10.03 -13.38 -5.79
C ASN A 20 -9.84 -12.27 -4.73
N CYS A 21 -8.63 -11.78 -4.50
CA CYS A 21 -8.34 -10.74 -3.52
C CYS A 21 -9.24 -9.49 -3.72
N LEU A 22 -9.32 -8.99 -4.94
CA LEU A 22 -10.13 -7.81 -5.24
C LEU A 22 -11.63 -8.06 -5.03
N GLN A 23 -12.13 -9.22 -5.50
CA GLN A 23 -13.55 -9.54 -5.33
C GLN A 23 -13.93 -9.65 -3.85
N LYS A 24 -13.14 -10.41 -3.07
CA LYS A 24 -13.39 -10.58 -1.65
C LYS A 24 -13.32 -9.26 -0.87
N GLY A 25 -12.36 -8.40 -1.19
CA GLY A 25 -12.22 -7.09 -0.56
C GLY A 25 -13.39 -6.17 -0.87
N TYR A 26 -13.81 -6.15 -2.13
CA TYR A 26 -14.99 -5.41 -2.56
C TYR A 26 -16.27 -5.88 -1.83
N ASP A 27 -16.50 -7.20 -1.81
CA ASP A 27 -17.69 -7.79 -1.19
C ASP A 27 -17.73 -7.51 0.31
N GLU A 28 -16.59 -7.60 1.01
CA GLU A 28 -16.51 -7.31 2.43
C GLU A 28 -16.81 -5.85 2.74
N ILE A 29 -16.18 -4.92 2.05
CA ILE A 29 -16.40 -3.47 2.28
C ILE A 29 -17.84 -3.10 1.96
N LYS A 30 -18.34 -3.53 0.80
CA LYS A 30 -19.71 -3.26 0.38
C LYS A 30 -20.72 -3.76 1.42
N ARG A 31 -20.60 -5.01 1.83
CA ARG A 31 -21.48 -5.61 2.85
C ARG A 31 -21.49 -4.81 4.16
N ARG A 32 -20.32 -4.35 4.63
CA ARG A 32 -20.22 -3.57 5.87
C ARG A 32 -20.83 -2.19 5.73
N ILE A 33 -20.60 -1.52 4.60
CA ILE A 33 -21.24 -0.22 4.33
C ILE A 33 -22.76 -0.37 4.25
N GLU A 34 -23.26 -1.39 3.56
CA GLU A 34 -24.70 -1.70 3.46
C GLU A 34 -25.32 -2.07 4.81
N SER A 35 -24.54 -2.61 5.76
CA SER A 35 -24.98 -2.84 7.13
C SER A 35 -24.94 -1.58 8.02
N GLY A 36 -24.59 -0.43 7.47
CA GLY A 36 -24.57 0.86 8.17
C GLY A 36 -23.24 1.19 8.87
N GLU A 37 -22.19 0.40 8.65
CA GLU A 37 -20.88 0.74 9.20
C GLU A 37 -20.23 1.88 8.40
N LYS A 38 -19.68 2.86 9.10
CA LYS A 38 -18.95 3.99 8.48
C LYS A 38 -17.52 3.56 8.12
N ILE A 39 -17.36 2.79 7.03
CA ILE A 39 -16.08 2.26 6.56
C ILE A 39 -15.47 3.19 5.50
N GLY A 40 -14.30 3.74 5.78
CA GLY A 40 -13.53 4.58 4.85
C GLY A 40 -12.64 3.80 3.90
N GLY A 41 -12.28 2.57 4.28
CA GLY A 41 -11.51 1.68 3.45
C GLY A 41 -10.97 0.45 4.17
N GLY A 42 -10.27 -0.42 3.44
CA GLY A 42 -9.73 -1.65 3.98
C GLY A 42 -8.39 -2.03 3.39
N ALA A 43 -7.47 -2.42 4.25
CA ALA A 43 -6.11 -2.81 3.90
C ALA A 43 -6.02 -4.31 3.56
N PHE A 44 -5.27 -4.63 2.52
CA PHE A 44 -4.86 -6.00 2.23
C PHE A 44 -3.80 -6.46 3.22
N TYR A 45 -3.87 -7.73 3.61
CA TYR A 45 -2.74 -8.39 4.25
C TYR A 45 -1.65 -8.59 3.21
N PHE A 46 -0.46 -8.09 3.45
CA PHE A 46 0.67 -8.28 2.55
C PHE A 46 1.86 -8.93 3.24
N ARG A 47 2.68 -9.62 2.46
CA ARG A 47 3.98 -10.10 2.89
C ARG A 47 5.07 -9.57 1.97
N GLU A 48 6.23 -9.28 2.51
CA GLU A 48 7.41 -8.97 1.69
C GLU A 48 8.03 -10.27 1.17
N TYR A 49 7.76 -10.58 -0.08
CA TYR A 49 8.24 -11.79 -0.73
C TYR A 49 9.60 -11.58 -1.40
N PRO A 50 10.58 -12.49 -1.24
CA PRO A 50 10.54 -13.75 -0.49
C PRO A 50 10.98 -13.62 0.98
N ARG A 51 11.12 -12.42 1.53
CA ARG A 51 11.73 -12.14 2.83
C ARG A 51 10.91 -12.69 4.00
N HIS A 52 9.58 -12.58 3.93
CA HIS A 52 8.67 -12.99 4.99
C HIS A 52 7.77 -14.12 4.53
N ASP A 53 7.45 -15.06 5.43
CA ASP A 53 6.52 -16.15 5.25
C ASP A 53 5.13 -15.89 5.87
N TYR A 54 4.98 -14.77 6.57
CA TYR A 54 3.74 -14.31 7.19
C TYR A 54 3.15 -13.10 6.49
N TYR A 55 1.83 -12.97 6.57
CA TYR A 55 1.07 -11.82 6.09
C TYR A 55 0.78 -10.84 7.22
N ARG A 56 0.76 -9.57 6.92
CA ARG A 56 0.52 -8.51 7.89
C ARG A 56 -0.25 -7.34 7.30
N VAL A 57 -0.94 -6.59 8.14
CA VAL A 57 -1.32 -5.19 7.93
C VAL A 57 -0.58 -4.33 8.94
N ILE A 58 -0.22 -3.13 8.55
CA ILE A 58 0.47 -2.16 9.40
C ILE A 58 -0.59 -1.32 10.10
N THR A 59 -0.41 -1.02 11.38
CA THR A 59 -1.15 0.02 12.07
C THR A 59 -0.30 1.27 12.22
N ILE A 60 -0.95 2.42 12.28
CA ILE A 60 -0.35 3.72 12.55
C ILE A 60 -0.83 4.23 13.91
N PRO A 61 -0.44 5.44 14.34
CA PRO A 61 -0.85 5.98 15.63
C PRO A 61 -2.31 5.75 15.96
N LYS A 62 -2.62 5.58 17.23
CA LYS A 62 -3.95 5.22 17.76
C LYS A 62 -4.48 3.84 17.33
N GLY A 63 -3.62 2.98 16.74
CA GLY A 63 -4.00 1.64 16.29
C GLY A 63 -4.83 1.60 15.01
N TYR A 64 -4.87 2.69 14.25
CA TYR A 64 -5.59 2.73 12.98
C TYR A 64 -4.91 1.85 11.92
N VAL A 65 -5.70 1.10 11.17
CA VAL A 65 -5.19 0.22 10.10
C VAL A 65 -4.75 1.06 8.91
N ASN A 66 -3.46 1.07 8.61
CA ASN A 66 -2.91 1.80 7.46
C ASN A 66 -3.27 1.12 6.15
N ILE A 67 -3.84 1.87 5.21
CA ILE A 67 -4.20 1.35 3.88
C ILE A 67 -3.07 1.71 2.91
N ASN A 68 -1.95 1.02 3.01
CA ASN A 68 -0.86 1.15 2.03
C ASN A 68 -1.15 0.37 0.73
N HIS A 69 -1.95 -0.69 0.81
CA HIS A 69 -2.53 -1.43 -0.32
C HIS A 69 -3.94 -1.84 0.06
N GLY A 70 -4.92 -1.54 -0.76
CA GLY A 70 -6.29 -1.88 -0.42
C GLY A 70 -7.36 -1.07 -1.13
N PHE A 71 -8.51 -1.05 -0.53
CA PHE A 71 -9.67 -0.30 -1.02
C PHE A 71 -9.88 0.97 -0.21
N TYR A 72 -10.31 2.01 -0.90
CA TYR A 72 -10.90 3.21 -0.34
C TYR A 72 -12.35 3.36 -0.81
N TYR A 73 -13.20 3.86 0.08
CA TYR A 73 -14.56 4.26 -0.26
C TYR A 73 -14.56 5.72 -0.69
N LYS A 74 -14.98 5.99 -1.93
CA LYS A 74 -14.87 7.32 -2.54
C LYS A 74 -15.55 8.42 -1.72
N PRO A 75 -16.79 8.26 -1.21
CA PRO A 75 -17.41 9.27 -0.35
C PRO A 75 -16.60 9.60 0.90
N ALA A 76 -15.88 8.62 1.47
CA ALA A 76 -14.99 8.88 2.61
C ALA A 76 -13.76 9.70 2.19
N LEU A 77 -13.20 9.44 0.99
CA LEU A 77 -12.11 10.25 0.44
C LEU A 77 -12.55 11.69 0.17
N GLU A 78 -13.77 11.88 -0.33
CA GLU A 78 -14.35 13.19 -0.59
C GLU A 78 -14.54 13.97 0.72
N ASP A 79 -15.01 13.31 1.78
CA ASP A 79 -15.22 13.89 3.10
C ASP A 79 -13.92 14.40 3.76
N VAL A 80 -12.79 13.77 3.46
CA VAL A 80 -11.47 14.17 3.96
C VAL A 80 -10.62 14.90 2.91
N ASN A 81 -11.22 15.37 1.83
CA ASN A 81 -10.56 16.12 0.76
C ASN A 81 -9.40 15.39 0.06
N TRP A 82 -9.51 14.07 -0.11
CA TRP A 82 -8.57 13.23 -0.86
C TRP A 82 -7.15 13.16 -0.25
N LEU A 83 -6.17 12.74 -1.06
CA LEU A 83 -4.75 12.76 -0.71
C LEU A 83 -4.23 14.21 -0.61
N ASP A 84 -3.36 14.47 0.34
CA ASP A 84 -2.72 15.76 0.51
C ASP A 84 -1.49 15.86 -0.43
N GLU A 85 -1.74 16.35 -1.63
CA GLU A 85 -0.72 16.54 -2.67
C GLU A 85 0.19 17.74 -2.41
N VAL A 86 -0.13 18.58 -1.42
CA VAL A 86 0.62 19.79 -1.07
C VAL A 86 1.74 19.47 -0.09
N ASN A 87 1.44 18.65 0.91
CA ASN A 87 2.35 18.38 2.01
C ASN A 87 3.17 17.09 1.79
N TYR A 88 2.71 16.17 0.94
CA TYR A 88 3.39 14.91 0.66
C TYR A 88 3.73 14.76 -0.82
N TYR A 89 4.98 14.50 -1.09
CA TYR A 89 5.46 14.27 -2.44
C TYR A 89 5.27 12.82 -2.88
N PHE A 90 5.62 11.85 -2.01
CA PHE A 90 5.58 10.43 -2.35
C PHE A 90 5.37 9.50 -1.15
N TYR A 91 5.89 9.82 0.03
CA TYR A 91 5.91 8.96 1.20
C TYR A 91 4.90 9.41 2.25
N CYS A 92 4.45 8.51 3.14
CA CYS A 92 3.52 8.80 4.24
C CYS A 92 2.13 9.35 3.86
N GLY A 93 1.83 9.59 2.57
CA GLY A 93 0.51 10.05 2.16
C GLY A 93 -0.61 9.03 2.45
N ASP A 94 -0.30 7.74 2.42
CA ASP A 94 -1.19 6.65 2.84
C ASP A 94 -1.46 6.66 4.36
N GLY A 95 -0.44 6.99 5.14
CA GLY A 95 -0.58 7.19 6.58
C GLY A 95 -1.43 8.42 6.92
N ASP A 96 -1.17 9.54 6.25
CA ASP A 96 -1.91 10.79 6.44
C ASP A 96 -3.41 10.63 6.14
N ILE A 97 -3.75 10.08 4.98
CA ILE A 97 -5.16 9.88 4.63
C ILE A 97 -5.84 8.89 5.57
N THR A 98 -5.13 7.86 6.04
CA THR A 98 -5.63 6.93 7.05
C THR A 98 -5.94 7.65 8.37
N MET A 99 -5.06 8.54 8.82
CA MET A 99 -5.30 9.38 10.02
C MET A 99 -6.54 10.24 9.84
N ARG A 100 -6.61 11.01 8.77
CA ARG A 100 -7.73 11.92 8.50
C ARG A 100 -9.07 11.18 8.38
N LEU A 101 -9.11 10.02 7.73
CA LEU A 101 -10.30 9.17 7.68
C LEU A 101 -10.80 8.81 9.07
N ASN A 102 -9.92 8.24 9.90
CA ASN A 102 -10.30 7.79 11.23
C ASN A 102 -10.67 8.96 12.17
N GLU A 103 -10.00 10.09 12.07
CA GLU A 103 -10.31 11.30 12.85
C GLU A 103 -11.64 11.94 12.45
N ASN A 104 -12.11 11.73 11.22
CA ASN A 104 -13.44 12.11 10.74
C ASN A 104 -14.51 11.00 10.97
N GLY A 105 -14.17 9.99 11.77
CA GLY A 105 -15.09 8.93 12.17
C GLY A 105 -15.30 7.82 11.13
N TRP A 106 -14.54 7.82 10.03
CA TRP A 106 -14.48 6.69 9.12
C TRP A 106 -13.52 5.62 9.66
N LYS A 107 -13.94 4.37 9.62
CA LYS A 107 -13.09 3.26 10.07
C LYS A 107 -12.23 2.74 8.92
N THR A 108 -10.95 2.50 9.19
CA THR A 108 -10.09 1.69 8.34
C THR A 108 -9.93 0.29 8.93
N ILE A 109 -10.07 -0.75 8.12
CA ILE A 109 -10.17 -2.13 8.59
C ILE A 109 -9.18 -3.06 7.87
N PRO A 110 -8.72 -4.16 8.50
CA PRO A 110 -8.03 -5.22 7.78
C PRO A 110 -9.04 -6.08 7.01
N LEU A 111 -8.77 -6.39 5.75
CA LEU A 111 -9.61 -7.27 4.91
C LEU A 111 -9.12 -8.71 5.04
N LYS A 112 -9.82 -9.51 5.85
CA LYS A 112 -9.35 -10.81 6.34
C LYS A 112 -8.94 -11.83 5.26
N GLU A 113 -9.56 -11.80 4.09
CA GLU A 113 -9.28 -12.77 3.03
C GLU A 113 -8.56 -12.14 1.82
N CYS A 114 -8.04 -10.94 1.97
CA CYS A 114 -7.37 -10.20 0.91
C CYS A 114 -5.86 -10.20 1.15
N TYR A 115 -5.15 -11.00 0.37
CA TYR A 115 -3.72 -11.20 0.52
C TYR A 115 -2.95 -10.75 -0.71
N ALA A 116 -1.75 -10.20 -0.47
CA ALA A 116 -0.84 -9.77 -1.51
C ALA A 116 0.61 -10.13 -1.17
N ALA A 117 1.41 -10.42 -2.17
CA ALA A 117 2.86 -10.52 -2.03
C ALA A 117 3.49 -9.27 -2.63
N HIS A 118 4.10 -8.46 -1.79
CA HIS A 118 4.91 -7.32 -2.18
C HIS A 118 6.31 -7.82 -2.54
N LEU A 119 6.73 -7.58 -3.76
CA LEU A 119 8.02 -8.04 -4.26
C LEU A 119 9.11 -7.13 -3.73
N VAL A 120 9.90 -7.62 -2.78
CA VAL A 120 11.05 -6.85 -2.28
C VAL A 120 12.01 -6.60 -3.44
N HIS A 121 12.30 -5.35 -3.70
CA HIS A 121 13.32 -4.99 -4.67
C HIS A 121 14.63 -5.69 -4.32
N LEU A 122 15.15 -6.48 -5.24
CA LEU A 122 16.48 -7.05 -5.12
C LEU A 122 17.44 -5.88 -4.80
N PRO A 123 18.39 -6.05 -3.87
CA PRO A 123 19.22 -4.94 -3.40
C PRO A 123 20.09 -4.43 -4.54
N VAL A 124 19.53 -3.56 -5.35
CA VAL A 124 20.24 -2.74 -6.29
C VAL A 124 20.84 -1.59 -5.49
N ASN A 125 22.00 -1.83 -4.92
CA ASN A 125 22.78 -0.86 -4.13
C ASN A 125 21.96 -0.10 -3.09
N LYS A 126 22.39 -0.10 -1.85
CA LYS A 126 21.85 0.73 -0.75
C LYS A 126 21.91 2.21 -1.15
N LYS A 127 21.04 2.63 -2.05
CA LYS A 127 20.88 4.06 -2.37
C LYS A 127 20.36 4.74 -1.13
N LYS A 128 20.96 5.87 -0.80
CA LYS A 128 20.49 6.78 0.25
C LYS A 128 18.99 7.01 0.05
N ILE A 129 18.22 6.96 1.13
CA ILE A 129 16.80 7.34 1.13
C ILE A 129 16.67 8.69 0.42
N PRO A 130 15.82 8.83 -0.59
CA PRO A 130 15.65 10.08 -1.29
C PRO A 130 15.29 11.22 -0.32
N LYS A 131 15.79 12.43 -0.58
CA LYS A 131 15.56 13.58 0.30
C LYS A 131 14.07 13.89 0.51
N TRP A 132 13.25 13.70 -0.54
CA TRP A 132 11.80 13.91 -0.43
C TRP A 132 11.12 12.92 0.51
N ASN A 133 11.57 11.66 0.59
CA ASN A 133 11.01 10.70 1.56
C ASN A 133 11.29 11.15 3.00
N LEU A 134 12.46 11.74 3.26
CA LEU A 134 12.77 12.29 4.57
C LEU A 134 11.90 13.50 4.89
N ALA A 135 11.68 14.39 3.93
CA ALA A 135 10.81 15.55 4.09
C ALA A 135 9.35 15.13 4.38
N ASP A 136 8.83 14.14 3.65
CA ASP A 136 7.49 13.60 3.88
C ASP A 136 7.36 12.98 5.27
N MET A 137 8.38 12.22 5.71
CA MET A 137 8.42 11.63 7.06
C MET A 137 8.48 12.72 8.16
N GLU A 138 9.26 13.78 7.96
CA GLU A 138 9.33 14.91 8.88
C GLU A 138 7.97 15.63 8.98
N THR A 139 7.32 15.84 7.83
CA THR A 139 5.97 16.42 7.76
C THR A 139 4.97 15.57 8.51
N PHE A 140 4.95 14.25 8.26
CA PHE A 140 4.06 13.32 8.96
C PHE A 140 4.29 13.34 10.48
N ASN A 141 5.55 13.24 10.93
CA ASN A 141 5.89 13.25 12.36
C ASN A 141 5.57 14.58 13.05
N LYS A 142 5.59 15.69 12.31
CA LYS A 142 5.21 16.99 12.83
C LYS A 142 3.70 17.12 13.00
N LEU A 143 2.93 16.60 12.05
CA LEU A 143 1.46 16.62 12.11
C LEU A 143 0.92 15.59 13.11
N TYR A 144 1.56 14.45 13.16
CA TYR A 144 1.17 13.32 14.01
C TYR A 144 2.37 12.95 14.92
N PRO A 145 2.54 13.61 16.09
CA PRO A 145 3.72 13.47 16.95
C PRO A 145 3.76 12.12 17.70
N TYR A 146 3.44 11.07 17.01
CA TYR A 146 3.48 9.68 17.47
C TYR A 146 4.45 8.90 16.58
N LYS A 147 4.91 7.73 17.03
CA LYS A 147 5.74 6.86 16.18
C LYS A 147 4.97 6.53 14.89
N CYS A 148 5.59 6.78 13.76
CA CYS A 148 5.01 6.64 12.41
C CYS A 148 4.53 5.21 12.08
N ILE A 149 5.03 4.20 12.79
CA ILE A 149 4.67 2.80 12.63
C ILE A 149 4.18 2.30 13.98
N GLY A 150 2.92 1.88 14.03
CA GLY A 150 2.34 1.17 15.16
C GLY A 150 2.65 -0.34 15.12
N ASP A 151 1.83 -1.10 15.82
CA ASP A 151 1.91 -2.56 15.80
C ASP A 151 1.50 -3.12 14.42
N THR A 152 1.81 -4.39 14.20
CA THR A 152 1.38 -5.13 13.01
C THR A 152 0.39 -6.22 13.40
N ILE A 153 -0.70 -6.35 12.64
CA ILE A 153 -1.60 -7.49 12.76
C ILE A 153 -1.06 -8.57 11.84
N ILE A 154 -0.60 -9.68 12.43
CA ILE A 154 0.08 -10.77 11.71
C ILE A 154 -0.86 -11.96 11.53
N GLN A 155 -0.77 -12.60 10.38
CA GLN A 155 -1.39 -13.90 10.08
C GLN A 155 -0.32 -14.87 9.57
N THR A 156 -0.12 -15.98 10.29
CA THR A 156 0.89 -17.00 9.99
C THR A 156 0.33 -18.21 9.23
N ASP A 157 -0.92 -18.59 9.49
CA ASP A 157 -1.51 -19.84 8.99
C ASP A 157 -2.15 -19.71 7.60
N VAL A 158 -1.62 -18.79 6.78
CA VAL A 158 -2.16 -18.52 5.45
C VAL A 158 -1.34 -19.25 4.40
N ASN A 159 -1.88 -20.35 3.88
CA ASN A 159 -1.26 -21.09 2.77
C ASN A 159 -1.75 -20.58 1.42
N ILE A 160 -1.20 -19.46 0.95
CA ILE A 160 -1.50 -18.90 -0.36
C ILE A 160 -0.31 -19.13 -1.29
N LYS A 161 -0.58 -19.76 -2.44
CA LYS A 161 0.41 -19.94 -3.49
C LYS A 161 0.60 -18.62 -4.24
N VAL A 162 1.75 -17.98 -4.07
CA VAL A 162 2.19 -16.88 -4.92
C VAL A 162 2.64 -17.43 -6.27
N ASN A 163 2.26 -16.78 -7.35
CA ASN A 163 2.72 -17.15 -8.67
C ASN A 163 4.20 -16.79 -8.85
N VAL A 164 5.08 -17.75 -8.53
CA VAL A 164 6.54 -17.58 -8.60
C VAL A 164 7.02 -17.22 -10.02
N SER A 165 6.30 -17.68 -11.06
CA SER A 165 6.66 -17.34 -12.44
C SER A 165 6.48 -15.84 -12.72
N ALA A 166 5.49 -15.20 -12.11
CA ALA A 166 5.31 -13.75 -12.19
C ALA A 166 6.46 -13.02 -11.50
N PHE A 167 6.91 -13.50 -10.35
CA PHE A 167 8.10 -12.95 -9.68
C PHE A 167 9.35 -12.99 -10.56
N TRP A 168 9.65 -14.14 -11.15
CA TRP A 168 10.83 -14.29 -12.01
C TRP A 168 10.74 -13.44 -13.29
N LYS A 169 9.55 -13.34 -13.89
CA LYS A 169 9.34 -12.44 -15.03
C LYS A 169 9.59 -10.99 -14.66
N TYR A 170 9.10 -10.55 -13.51
CA TYR A 170 9.34 -9.20 -12.99
C TYR A 170 10.83 -8.96 -12.70
N ALA A 171 11.50 -9.88 -12.01
CA ALA A 171 12.92 -9.78 -11.68
C ALA A 171 13.78 -9.75 -12.95
N LEU A 172 13.54 -10.62 -13.93
CA LEU A 172 14.23 -10.64 -15.21
C LEU A 172 13.99 -9.34 -16.00
N LYS A 173 12.77 -8.85 -16.06
CA LYS A 173 12.46 -7.57 -16.72
C LYS A 173 13.27 -6.42 -16.12
N ASN A 174 13.31 -6.32 -14.79
CA ASN A 174 14.06 -5.24 -14.13
C ASN A 174 15.58 -5.36 -14.32
N VAL A 175 16.12 -6.58 -14.29
CA VAL A 175 17.55 -6.81 -14.58
C VAL A 175 17.86 -6.45 -16.02
N LEU A 176 17.05 -6.90 -16.99
CA LEU A 176 17.24 -6.59 -18.42
C LEU A 176 17.07 -5.08 -18.69
N CYS A 177 16.04 -4.44 -18.16
CA CYS A 177 15.87 -2.99 -18.31
C CYS A 177 17.02 -2.22 -17.68
N GLY A 178 17.49 -2.60 -16.50
CA GLY A 178 18.66 -1.98 -15.86
C GLY A 178 19.95 -2.17 -16.65
N TYR A 179 20.13 -3.33 -17.28
CA TYR A 179 21.26 -3.58 -18.17
C TYR A 179 21.18 -2.75 -19.45
N LEU A 180 20.02 -2.72 -20.11
CA LEU A 180 19.79 -1.93 -21.33
C LEU A 180 19.97 -0.44 -21.09
N LEU A 181 19.50 0.09 -19.97
CA LEU A 181 19.72 1.50 -19.58
C LEU A 181 21.21 1.79 -19.40
N LYS A 182 21.96 0.91 -18.73
CA LYS A 182 23.42 1.05 -18.58
C LYS A 182 24.14 1.01 -19.93
N VAL A 183 23.74 0.12 -20.83
CA VAL A 183 24.30 0.06 -22.19
C VAL A 183 23.98 1.33 -22.94
N TYR A 184 22.75 1.82 -22.88
CA TYR A 184 22.35 3.08 -23.52
C TYR A 184 23.12 4.28 -22.97
N ASP A 185 23.26 4.40 -21.64
CA ASP A 185 24.02 5.50 -21.02
C ASP A 185 25.52 5.47 -21.37
N ASN A 186 26.10 4.29 -21.56
CA ASN A 186 27.54 4.14 -21.91
C ASN A 186 27.84 4.28 -23.41
N TYR A 187 26.88 3.95 -24.27
CA TYR A 187 27.12 3.88 -25.72
C TYR A 187 26.16 4.75 -26.55
N GLY A 188 25.07 5.23 -26.00
CA GLY A 188 24.06 6.02 -26.71
C GLY A 188 24.27 7.53 -26.70
N ARG A 189 25.29 8.03 -26.00
CA ARG A 189 25.67 9.47 -25.95
C ARG A 189 26.92 9.79 -26.74
N LYS A 190 27.10 9.17 -27.88
CA LYS A 190 28.14 9.61 -28.85
C LYS A 190 27.51 10.35 -30.00
#